data_4cc68e8d0d28a2e399cae930ce2342c4
#
_entry.id   4cc68e8d0d28a2e399cae930ce2342c4
#
_cell.length_a   1.000
_cell.length_b   1.000
_cell.length_c   1.000
_cell.angle_alpha   90.00
_cell.angle_beta   90.00
_cell.angle_gamma   90.00
#
_symmetry.space_group_name_H-M   'P 1'
#
loop_
_entity.id
_entity.type
_entity.pdbx_description
1 polymer ?
#
loop_
_entity_poly.entity_id
_entity_poly.type
_entity_poly.pdbx_seq_one_letter_code
_entity_poly.pdbx_strand_id
1 'polypeptide(L)'
;MSFLIASPEALAATATYLTGIGSAISAANAVAAAPTTEILAAGTDEVSTAISALFGAHAQAYQALSAHVAAFHDQFVHTLTAGAGSYMAAEAAAASPLQALQLELLNAINAPTLALLGRPLIGDGTDAAPGSGGAGGAGGILIGNGGTGGASDLAGTGRRGVGGAGPG
;
A
#
# COMPACT_ATOMS: atom_id res chain seq x y z
N MET A 1 15.47 -22.60 9.41
CA MET A 1 14.18 -21.90 9.30
C MET A 1 14.22 -21.15 7.98
N SER A 2 13.33 -21.46 7.07
CA SER A 2 13.23 -20.74 5.79
C SER A 2 12.54 -19.39 6.06
N PHE A 3 13.27 -18.29 5.91
CA PHE A 3 12.67 -16.95 5.95
C PHE A 3 12.02 -16.71 4.59
N LEU A 4 10.74 -17.04 4.50
CA LEU A 4 9.92 -16.62 3.35
C LEU A 4 9.58 -15.14 3.57
N ILE A 5 10.27 -14.28 2.85
CA ILE A 5 9.93 -12.84 2.84
C ILE A 5 8.79 -12.70 1.83
N ALA A 6 7.55 -12.72 2.32
CA ALA A 6 6.41 -12.30 1.52
C ALA A 6 6.35 -10.76 1.56
N SER A 7 6.28 -10.12 0.40
CA SER A 7 6.01 -8.68 0.32
C SER A 7 4.50 -8.47 0.23
N PRO A 8 3.84 -7.97 1.29
CA PRO A 8 2.40 -7.72 1.28
C PRO A 8 1.99 -6.75 0.18
N GLU A 9 2.83 -5.76 -0.12
CA GLU A 9 2.60 -4.78 -1.18
C GLU A 9 2.60 -5.45 -2.56
N ALA A 10 3.52 -6.38 -2.81
CA ALA A 10 3.56 -7.14 -4.06
C ALA A 10 2.32 -8.04 -4.22
N LEU A 11 1.84 -8.64 -3.14
CA LEU A 11 0.60 -9.42 -3.13
C LEU A 11 -0.61 -8.53 -3.45
N ALA A 12 -0.72 -7.36 -2.82
CA ALA A 12 -1.79 -6.40 -3.07
C ALA A 12 -1.78 -5.88 -4.51
N ALA A 13 -0.60 -5.55 -5.05
CA ALA A 13 -0.43 -5.15 -6.45
C ALA A 13 -0.85 -6.27 -7.40
N THR A 14 -0.46 -7.51 -7.12
CA THR A 14 -0.86 -8.68 -7.92
C THR A 14 -2.38 -8.88 -7.90
N ALA A 15 -3.04 -8.73 -6.75
CA ALA A 15 -4.49 -8.80 -6.64
C ALA A 15 -5.17 -7.72 -7.51
N THR A 16 -4.63 -6.52 -7.55
CA THR A 16 -5.12 -5.43 -8.42
C THR A 16 -5.00 -5.78 -9.90
N TYR A 17 -3.87 -6.34 -10.34
CA TYR A 17 -3.71 -6.80 -11.73
C TYR A 17 -4.70 -7.91 -12.08
N LEU A 18 -4.91 -8.88 -11.20
CA LEU A 18 -5.87 -9.97 -11.39
C LEU A 18 -7.30 -9.43 -11.51
N THR A 19 -7.69 -8.44 -10.72
CA THR A 19 -8.99 -7.76 -10.86
C THR A 19 -9.15 -7.16 -12.26
N GLY A 20 -8.12 -6.51 -12.79
CA GLY A 20 -8.12 -5.95 -14.14
C GLY A 20 -8.29 -7.04 -15.22
N ILE A 21 -7.61 -8.18 -15.08
CA ILE A 21 -7.74 -9.32 -15.98
C ILE A 21 -9.16 -9.88 -15.94
N GLY A 22 -9.72 -10.10 -14.76
CA GLY A 22 -11.11 -10.57 -14.60
C GLY A 22 -12.11 -9.65 -15.28
N SER A 23 -11.98 -8.34 -15.09
CA SER A 23 -12.82 -7.33 -15.74
C SER A 23 -12.70 -7.37 -17.27
N ALA A 24 -11.50 -7.50 -17.81
CA ALA A 24 -11.27 -7.57 -19.25
C ALA A 24 -11.89 -8.83 -19.87
N ILE A 25 -11.74 -10.00 -19.23
CA ILE A 25 -12.35 -11.26 -19.66
C ILE A 25 -13.89 -11.16 -19.62
N SER A 26 -14.44 -10.61 -18.54
CA SER A 26 -15.89 -10.43 -18.41
C SER A 26 -16.46 -9.53 -19.49
N ALA A 27 -15.78 -8.42 -19.79
CA ALA A 27 -16.18 -7.51 -20.87
C ALA A 27 -16.12 -8.20 -22.25
N ALA A 28 -15.05 -8.96 -22.54
CA ALA A 28 -14.93 -9.71 -23.78
C ALA A 28 -16.04 -10.77 -23.94
N ASN A 29 -16.34 -11.51 -22.87
CA ASN A 29 -17.40 -12.50 -22.85
C ASN A 29 -18.79 -11.88 -23.05
N ALA A 30 -19.05 -10.70 -22.47
CA ALA A 30 -20.29 -9.98 -22.66
C ALA A 30 -20.47 -9.54 -24.12
N VAL A 31 -19.42 -9.05 -24.77
CA VAL A 31 -19.44 -8.68 -26.19
C VAL A 31 -19.67 -9.90 -27.08
N ALA A 32 -19.08 -11.05 -26.74
CA ALA A 32 -19.18 -12.28 -27.51
C ALA A 32 -20.53 -13.00 -27.32
N ALA A 33 -21.29 -12.70 -26.26
CA ALA A 33 -22.48 -13.45 -25.90
C ALA A 33 -23.55 -13.49 -27.01
N ALA A 34 -24.09 -12.33 -27.41
CA ALA A 34 -25.15 -12.26 -28.41
C ALA A 34 -24.73 -12.85 -29.77
N PRO A 35 -23.61 -12.49 -30.40
CA PRO A 35 -23.24 -13.00 -31.71
C PRO A 35 -22.95 -14.50 -31.74
N THR A 36 -22.66 -15.13 -30.60
CA THR A 36 -22.37 -16.57 -30.55
C THR A 36 -23.55 -17.41 -30.06
N THR A 37 -24.42 -16.87 -29.20
CA THR A 37 -25.61 -17.60 -28.71
C THR A 37 -26.82 -17.51 -29.65
N GLU A 38 -26.86 -16.44 -30.48
CA GLU A 38 -27.97 -16.15 -31.41
C GLU A 38 -27.55 -16.35 -32.87
N ILE A 39 -26.69 -17.34 -33.13
CA ILE A 39 -26.19 -17.63 -34.47
C ILE A 39 -27.30 -18.09 -35.39
N LEU A 40 -27.47 -17.40 -36.52
CA LEU A 40 -28.47 -17.76 -37.53
C LEU A 40 -27.95 -18.87 -38.44
N ALA A 41 -28.84 -19.74 -38.88
CA ALA A 41 -28.52 -20.73 -39.90
C ALA A 41 -28.11 -20.05 -41.21
N ALA A 42 -27.04 -20.54 -41.84
CA ALA A 42 -26.54 -20.01 -43.11
C ALA A 42 -27.45 -20.28 -44.30
N GLY A 43 -28.34 -21.28 -44.18
CA GLY A 43 -29.36 -21.67 -45.14
C GLY A 43 -30.61 -22.19 -44.46
N THR A 44 -31.62 -22.49 -45.26
CA THR A 44 -32.90 -23.06 -44.78
C THR A 44 -32.90 -24.58 -44.74
N ASP A 45 -31.75 -25.21 -45.02
CA ASP A 45 -31.61 -26.66 -45.01
C ASP A 45 -31.39 -27.21 -43.59
N GLU A 46 -31.64 -28.50 -43.42
CA GLU A 46 -31.58 -29.20 -42.14
C GLU A 46 -30.17 -29.20 -41.55
N VAL A 47 -29.12 -29.23 -42.38
CA VAL A 47 -27.73 -29.27 -41.96
C VAL A 47 -27.32 -27.90 -41.38
N SER A 48 -27.65 -26.80 -42.09
CA SER A 48 -27.39 -25.44 -41.62
C SER A 48 -28.10 -25.17 -40.31
N THR A 49 -29.33 -25.63 -40.17
CA THR A 49 -30.11 -25.49 -38.92
C THR A 49 -29.48 -26.29 -37.78
N ALA A 50 -29.08 -27.54 -38.03
CA ALA A 50 -28.44 -28.37 -37.00
C ALA A 50 -27.07 -27.79 -36.54
N ILE A 51 -26.29 -27.26 -37.47
CA ILE A 51 -25.00 -26.63 -37.16
C ILE A 51 -25.19 -25.36 -36.32
N SER A 52 -26.10 -24.47 -36.67
CA SER A 52 -26.37 -23.26 -35.90
C SER A 52 -26.86 -23.59 -34.48
N ALA A 53 -27.71 -24.60 -34.33
CA ALA A 53 -28.17 -25.07 -33.04
C ALA A 53 -27.02 -25.63 -32.19
N LEU A 54 -26.10 -26.38 -32.77
CA LEU A 54 -24.92 -26.93 -32.10
C LEU A 54 -24.02 -25.80 -31.58
N PHE A 55 -23.70 -24.81 -32.42
CA PHE A 55 -22.87 -23.67 -32.03
C PHE A 55 -23.55 -22.82 -30.96
N GLY A 56 -24.84 -22.56 -31.09
CA GLY A 56 -25.63 -21.83 -30.09
C GLY A 56 -25.63 -22.54 -28.73
N ALA A 57 -25.86 -23.87 -28.72
CA ALA A 57 -25.80 -24.66 -27.49
C ALA A 57 -24.42 -24.64 -26.85
N HIS A 58 -23.36 -24.77 -27.65
CA HIS A 58 -21.97 -24.66 -27.16
C HIS A 58 -21.70 -23.29 -26.58
N ALA A 59 -22.10 -22.21 -27.23
CA ALA A 59 -21.92 -20.85 -26.75
C ALA A 59 -22.68 -20.62 -25.44
N GLN A 60 -23.89 -21.12 -25.28
CA GLN A 60 -24.64 -21.05 -24.02
C GLN A 60 -23.92 -21.79 -22.88
N ALA A 61 -23.42 -23.01 -23.17
CA ALA A 61 -22.62 -23.76 -22.19
C ALA A 61 -21.36 -23.03 -21.79
N TYR A 62 -20.68 -22.41 -22.75
CA TYR A 62 -19.52 -21.55 -22.49
C TYR A 62 -19.86 -20.35 -21.60
N GLN A 63 -20.95 -19.64 -21.87
CA GLN A 63 -21.38 -18.51 -21.04
C GLN A 63 -21.67 -18.92 -19.59
N ALA A 64 -22.33 -20.08 -19.40
CA ALA A 64 -22.57 -20.62 -18.07
C ALA A 64 -21.25 -20.95 -17.33
N LEU A 65 -20.31 -21.61 -18.01
CA LEU A 65 -18.99 -21.91 -17.46
C LEU A 65 -18.22 -20.62 -17.13
N SER A 66 -18.26 -19.63 -18.02
CA SER A 66 -17.62 -18.33 -17.85
C SER A 66 -18.10 -17.62 -16.59
N ALA A 67 -19.39 -17.67 -16.26
CA ALA A 67 -19.93 -17.12 -15.03
C ALA A 67 -19.36 -17.81 -13.77
N HIS A 68 -19.22 -19.14 -13.79
CA HIS A 68 -18.60 -19.88 -12.70
C HIS A 68 -17.11 -19.53 -12.53
N VAL A 69 -16.39 -19.42 -13.64
CA VAL A 69 -14.96 -19.04 -13.62
C VAL A 69 -14.80 -17.62 -13.07
N ALA A 70 -15.66 -16.68 -13.46
CA ALA A 70 -15.64 -15.32 -12.94
C ALA A 70 -15.85 -15.30 -11.42
N ALA A 71 -16.86 -16.00 -10.91
CA ALA A 71 -17.12 -16.11 -9.48
C ALA A 71 -15.93 -16.71 -8.70
N PHE A 72 -15.30 -17.76 -9.26
CA PHE A 72 -14.09 -18.35 -8.66
C PHE A 72 -12.92 -17.35 -8.65
N HIS A 73 -12.70 -16.63 -9.75
CA HIS A 73 -11.66 -15.63 -9.88
C HIS A 73 -11.83 -14.49 -8.85
N ASP A 74 -13.05 -13.99 -8.70
CA ASP A 74 -13.36 -12.93 -7.72
C ASP A 74 -13.09 -13.41 -6.28
N GLN A 75 -13.50 -14.65 -5.96
CA GLN A 75 -13.22 -15.24 -4.64
C GLN A 75 -11.73 -15.42 -4.41
N PHE A 76 -10.97 -15.82 -5.43
CA PHE A 76 -9.52 -15.95 -5.34
C PHE A 76 -8.85 -14.60 -5.09
N VAL A 77 -9.21 -13.56 -5.85
CA VAL A 77 -8.69 -12.19 -5.68
C VAL A 77 -9.02 -11.64 -4.30
N HIS A 78 -10.24 -11.86 -3.82
CA HIS A 78 -10.65 -11.46 -2.48
C HIS A 78 -9.78 -12.14 -1.40
N THR A 79 -9.56 -13.44 -1.51
CA THR A 79 -8.72 -14.19 -0.58
C THR A 79 -7.27 -13.72 -0.59
N LEU A 80 -6.72 -13.43 -1.77
CA LEU A 80 -5.37 -12.90 -1.92
C LEU A 80 -5.22 -11.51 -1.27
N THR A 81 -6.20 -10.64 -1.47
CA THR A 81 -6.25 -9.31 -0.86
C THR A 81 -6.34 -9.38 0.67
N ALA A 82 -7.19 -10.27 1.19
CA ALA A 82 -7.32 -10.49 2.63
C ALA A 82 -6.01 -11.04 3.23
N GLY A 83 -5.34 -11.94 2.51
CA GLY A 83 -4.01 -12.46 2.89
C GLY A 83 -2.97 -11.34 2.96
N ALA A 84 -2.88 -10.48 1.95
CA ALA A 84 -1.97 -9.33 1.98
C ALA A 84 -2.24 -8.42 3.18
N GLY A 85 -3.52 -8.12 3.47
CA GLY A 85 -3.91 -7.33 4.64
C GLY A 85 -3.50 -7.96 5.97
N SER A 86 -3.61 -9.28 6.10
CA SER A 86 -3.19 -9.98 7.32
C SER A 86 -1.68 -9.92 7.54
N TYR A 87 -0.87 -10.01 6.49
CA TYR A 87 0.57 -9.83 6.59
C TYR A 87 0.94 -8.40 6.98
N MET A 88 0.34 -7.38 6.37
CA MET A 88 0.56 -5.98 6.76
C MET A 88 0.22 -5.72 8.23
N ALA A 89 -0.90 -6.26 8.71
CA ALA A 89 -1.30 -6.14 10.10
C ALA A 89 -0.32 -6.82 11.07
N ALA A 90 0.19 -8.00 10.70
CA ALA A 90 1.19 -8.71 11.49
C ALA A 90 2.53 -7.97 11.56
N GLU A 91 2.99 -7.39 10.45
CA GLU A 91 4.20 -6.57 10.40
C GLU A 91 4.05 -5.29 11.24
N ALA A 92 2.91 -4.60 11.14
CA ALA A 92 2.63 -3.42 11.95
C ALA A 92 2.60 -3.76 13.45
N ALA A 93 1.99 -4.89 13.83
CA ALA A 93 1.98 -5.36 15.22
C ALA A 93 3.36 -5.72 15.75
N ALA A 94 4.25 -6.26 14.90
CA ALA A 94 5.64 -6.57 15.28
C ALA A 94 6.52 -5.32 15.38
N ALA A 95 6.28 -4.28 14.57
CA ALA A 95 7.04 -3.03 14.60
C ALA A 95 6.74 -2.16 15.83
N SER A 96 5.52 -2.17 16.32
CA SER A 96 5.06 -1.35 17.45
C SER A 96 5.85 -1.56 18.76
N PRO A 97 6.10 -2.79 19.23
CA PRO A 97 6.90 -3.03 20.43
C PRO A 97 8.36 -2.59 20.30
N LEU A 98 8.95 -2.72 19.10
CA LEU A 98 10.31 -2.30 18.83
C LEU A 98 10.46 -0.77 18.88
N GLN A 99 9.49 -0.04 18.36
CA GLN A 99 9.46 1.43 18.44
C GLN A 99 9.31 1.92 19.88
N ALA A 100 8.45 1.28 20.68
CA ALA A 100 8.27 1.60 22.08
C ALA A 100 9.58 1.37 22.86
N LEU A 101 10.24 0.23 22.67
CA LEU A 101 11.53 -0.08 23.29
C LEU A 101 12.63 0.90 22.87
N GLN A 102 12.68 1.30 21.61
CA GLN A 102 13.61 2.30 21.10
C GLN A 102 13.42 3.67 21.82
N LEU A 103 12.16 4.11 21.95
CA LEU A 103 11.84 5.36 22.64
C LEU A 103 12.20 5.30 24.15
N GLU A 104 11.89 4.18 24.82
CA GLU A 104 12.27 3.98 26.21
C GLU A 104 13.79 4.00 26.41
N LEU A 105 14.54 3.33 25.54
CA LEU A 105 15.99 3.32 25.56
C LEU A 105 16.58 4.71 25.34
N LEU A 106 16.08 5.44 24.35
CA LEU A 106 16.50 6.83 24.10
C LEU A 106 16.19 7.74 25.27
N ASN A 107 15.02 7.60 25.89
CA ASN A 107 14.66 8.36 27.08
C ASN A 107 15.58 8.04 28.26
N ALA A 108 15.91 6.78 28.50
CA ALA A 108 16.81 6.39 29.56
C ALA A 108 18.24 6.93 29.36
N ILE A 109 18.74 6.90 28.13
CA ILE A 109 20.08 7.45 27.77
C ILE A 109 20.08 8.97 27.89
N ASN A 110 19.01 9.64 27.50
CA ASN A 110 18.94 11.11 27.51
C ASN A 110 18.59 11.71 28.89
N ALA A 111 17.95 10.95 29.78
CA ALA A 111 17.51 11.47 31.08
C ALA A 111 18.61 12.18 31.90
N PRO A 112 19.83 11.62 32.06
CA PRO A 112 20.87 12.28 32.83
C PRO A 112 21.33 13.62 32.22
N THR A 113 21.48 13.67 30.90
CA THR A 113 21.94 14.86 30.21
C THR A 113 20.87 15.95 30.11
N LEU A 114 19.60 15.54 29.98
CA LEU A 114 18.48 16.48 30.08
C LEU A 114 18.38 17.12 31.46
N ALA A 115 18.58 16.33 32.53
CA ALA A 115 18.52 16.82 33.90
C ALA A 115 19.70 17.77 34.25
N LEU A 116 20.93 17.49 33.76
CA LEU A 116 22.10 18.22 34.09
C LEU A 116 22.42 19.39 33.15
N LEU A 117 22.12 19.21 31.85
CA LEU A 117 22.56 20.12 30.79
C LEU A 117 21.39 20.71 29.98
N GLY A 118 20.16 20.29 30.26
CA GLY A 118 18.96 20.74 29.54
C GLY A 118 18.92 20.33 28.06
N ARG A 119 19.80 19.37 27.65
CA ARG A 119 19.90 18.90 26.26
C ARG A 119 19.99 17.38 26.22
N PRO A 120 19.39 16.72 25.20
CA PRO A 120 19.53 15.27 25.00
C PRO A 120 20.98 14.93 24.61
N LEU A 121 21.42 13.74 24.93
CA LEU A 121 22.69 13.19 24.46
C LEU A 121 22.59 12.81 22.98
N ILE A 122 21.51 12.15 22.61
CA ILE A 122 21.17 11.66 21.24
C ILE A 122 19.76 12.10 20.92
N GLY A 123 19.59 12.83 19.82
CA GLY A 123 18.28 13.24 19.32
C GLY A 123 18.32 14.59 18.62
N ASP A 124 17.34 14.82 17.77
CA ASP A 124 17.23 16.09 17.04
C ASP A 124 16.59 17.18 17.92
N GLY A 125 16.95 18.42 17.65
CA GLY A 125 16.34 19.59 18.27
C GLY A 125 14.88 19.77 17.80
N THR A 126 14.05 20.32 18.67
CA THR A 126 12.65 20.61 18.36
C THR A 126 12.53 21.72 17.33
N ASP A 127 11.63 21.55 16.34
CA ASP A 127 11.32 22.61 15.40
C ASP A 127 10.51 23.73 16.08
N ALA A 128 10.78 24.96 15.73
CA ALA A 128 9.98 26.08 16.15
C ALA A 128 8.60 26.06 15.47
N ALA A 129 7.59 26.52 16.18
CA ALA A 129 6.23 26.57 15.61
C ALA A 129 6.20 27.42 14.34
N PRO A 130 5.48 26.99 13.28
CA PRO A 130 5.31 27.76 12.06
C PRO A 130 4.75 29.17 12.37
N GLY A 131 5.32 30.19 11.75
CA GLY A 131 4.88 31.57 11.96
C GLY A 131 5.35 32.25 13.25
N SER A 132 6.08 31.56 14.14
CA SER A 132 6.53 32.10 15.42
C SER A 132 7.75 33.01 15.33
N GLY A 133 8.52 32.97 14.24
CA GLY A 133 9.82 33.64 14.14
C GLY A 133 10.86 33.15 15.15
N GLY A 134 10.56 32.11 15.91
CA GLY A 134 11.41 31.51 16.92
C GLY A 134 12.59 30.73 16.34
N ALA A 135 13.67 30.60 17.11
CA ALA A 135 14.77 29.71 16.75
C ALA A 135 14.38 28.24 17.01
N GLY A 136 14.82 27.32 16.16
CA GLY A 136 14.74 25.91 16.45
C GLY A 136 15.60 25.49 17.65
N GLY A 137 15.24 24.38 18.30
CA GLY A 137 15.96 23.80 19.41
C GLY A 137 17.34 23.29 19.00
N ALA A 138 18.28 23.26 19.92
CA ALA A 138 19.59 22.66 19.70
C ALA A 138 19.49 21.13 19.62
N GLY A 139 20.24 20.50 18.71
CA GLY A 139 20.35 19.04 18.62
C GLY A 139 21.08 18.42 19.79
N GLY A 140 21.13 17.11 19.81
CA GLY A 140 21.83 16.31 20.84
C GLY A 140 23.31 16.66 20.95
N ILE A 141 23.90 16.32 22.10
CA ILE A 141 25.29 16.61 22.41
C ILE A 141 26.23 15.76 21.57
N LEU A 142 25.94 14.48 21.38
CA LEU A 142 26.76 13.54 20.61
C LEU A 142 26.26 13.43 19.16
N ILE A 143 24.98 13.17 18.98
CA ILE A 143 24.34 12.95 17.67
C ILE A 143 23.00 13.68 17.68
N GLY A 144 22.76 14.45 16.65
CA GLY A 144 21.47 15.09 16.41
C GLY A 144 21.59 16.36 15.58
N ASN A 145 20.57 16.67 14.84
CA ASN A 145 20.46 17.89 14.05
C ASN A 145 19.76 18.97 14.86
N GLY A 146 20.08 20.23 14.62
CA GLY A 146 19.30 21.34 15.18
C GLY A 146 17.91 21.40 14.54
N GLY A 147 16.89 21.75 15.31
CA GLY A 147 15.55 22.00 14.83
C GLY A 147 15.49 23.17 13.85
N THR A 148 14.48 23.16 12.97
CA THR A 148 14.24 24.26 12.03
C THR A 148 13.67 25.49 12.74
N GLY A 149 14.10 26.70 12.34
CA GLY A 149 13.51 27.95 12.83
C GLY A 149 12.12 28.16 12.22
N GLY A 150 11.22 28.75 13.00
CA GLY A 150 9.89 29.16 12.52
C GLY A 150 10.02 30.37 11.59
N ALA A 151 9.35 30.33 10.41
CA ALA A 151 9.24 31.48 9.54
C ALA A 151 8.39 32.57 10.24
N SER A 152 8.79 33.83 10.13
CA SER A 152 7.97 34.96 10.60
C SER A 152 7.02 35.38 9.46
N ASP A 153 5.75 35.63 9.77
CA ASP A 153 4.73 36.01 8.79
C ASP A 153 5.00 37.34 8.08
N LEU A 154 5.91 38.15 8.58
CA LEU A 154 6.11 39.53 8.09
C LEU A 154 7.49 39.86 7.54
N ALA A 155 8.54 39.01 7.70
CA ALA A 155 9.87 39.39 7.25
C ALA A 155 10.83 38.24 6.90
N GLY A 156 10.41 36.98 6.86
CA GLY A 156 11.29 35.86 6.46
C GLY A 156 12.54 35.66 7.35
N THR A 157 12.55 36.19 8.56
CA THR A 157 13.72 36.17 9.47
C THR A 157 13.72 35.05 10.49
N GLY A 158 13.02 33.93 10.22
CA GLY A 158 13.13 32.72 11.04
C GLY A 158 14.58 32.25 11.10
N ARG A 159 15.17 32.18 12.32
CA ARG A 159 16.51 31.66 12.51
C ARG A 159 16.50 30.15 12.53
N ARG A 160 17.35 29.51 11.75
CA ARG A 160 17.59 28.07 11.88
C ARG A 160 18.16 27.75 13.24
N GLY A 161 17.66 26.70 13.87
CA GLY A 161 18.31 26.15 15.07
C GLY A 161 19.74 25.76 14.76
N VAL A 162 20.60 25.94 15.73
CA VAL A 162 21.98 25.49 15.63
C VAL A 162 22.02 23.98 15.79
N GLY A 163 22.52 23.29 14.78
CA GLY A 163 22.77 21.86 14.88
C GLY A 163 23.74 21.56 16.03
N GLY A 164 23.53 20.48 16.76
CA GLY A 164 24.53 19.98 17.70
C GLY A 164 25.81 19.69 16.93
N ALA A 165 26.88 20.43 17.24
CA ALA A 165 28.21 20.06 16.79
C ALA A 165 28.55 18.76 17.52
N GLY A 166 28.55 17.63 16.78
CA GLY A 166 29.28 16.47 17.27
C GLY A 166 30.78 16.84 17.39
N PRO A 167 31.50 16.24 18.31
CA PRO A 167 32.97 16.42 18.34
C PRO A 167 33.50 15.87 17.01
N GLY A 168 34.27 16.73 16.28
CA GLY A 168 35.04 16.33 15.11
C GLY A 168 36.18 15.38 15.48
#